data_ab89f836b76705a777e23981a1c2dda1
#
_entry.id   ab89f836b76705a777e23981a1c2dda1
#
_cell.length_a   1.000
_cell.length_b   1.000
_cell.length_c   1.000
_cell.angle_alpha   90.00
_cell.angle_beta   90.00
_cell.angle_gamma   90.00
#
_symmetry.space_group_name_H-M   'P 1'
#
loop_
_entity.id
_entity.type
_entity.pdbx_description
1 polymer ?
#
loop_
_entity_poly.entity_id
_entity_poly.type
_entity_poly.pdbx_seq_one_letter_code
_entity_poly.pdbx_strand_id
1 'polypeptide(L)'
;MSRWIDIWTGTAEVSPPFRSAIDNIKSRLSDDTDYYSGWEKADDMIGHSGGTPNYSSRIVFSDNDDIGVCVLTNLNVSASTDSLCNGIIDIVKGRDGGRISNDVWTVFDIVFSSMTLVSIILFAAVFLIRKKHILIFTAIVLALLLITMIILFPVIYSAPLREILFIWAPASLVGGMIMICADIIHICIRLFLRKNNADSNKTGRG
;
A
#
# COMPACT_ATOMS: atom_id res chain seq x y z
N MET A 1 24.51 7.56 -6.08
CA MET A 1 24.34 6.11 -5.76
C MET A 1 25.40 5.24 -6.45
N SER A 2 25.74 5.44 -7.73
CA SER A 2 26.80 4.64 -8.40
C SER A 2 28.10 4.58 -7.61
N ARG A 3 28.67 5.74 -7.21
CA ARG A 3 29.89 5.78 -6.39
C ARG A 3 29.78 4.97 -5.07
N TRP A 4 28.60 4.90 -4.48
CA TRP A 4 28.36 4.10 -3.28
C TRP A 4 28.45 2.58 -3.60
N ILE A 5 27.88 2.16 -4.73
CA ILE A 5 28.02 0.81 -5.24
C ILE A 5 29.49 0.50 -5.50
N ASP A 6 30.23 1.39 -6.20
CA ASP A 6 31.66 1.21 -6.50
C ASP A 6 32.51 1.05 -5.22
N ILE A 7 32.14 1.72 -4.14
CA ILE A 7 32.78 1.56 -2.84
C ILE A 7 32.55 0.16 -2.26
N TRP A 8 31.32 -0.32 -2.34
CA TRP A 8 30.94 -1.63 -1.79
C TRP A 8 31.42 -2.81 -2.64
N THR A 9 31.43 -2.68 -3.95
CA THR A 9 32.03 -3.69 -4.86
C THR A 9 33.57 -3.71 -4.82
N GLY A 10 34.18 -2.64 -4.30
CA GLY A 10 35.65 -2.56 -4.19
C GLY A 10 36.32 -1.85 -5.35
N THR A 11 35.57 -1.38 -6.35
CA THR A 11 36.08 -0.70 -7.54
C THR A 11 36.51 0.74 -7.26
N ALA A 12 35.95 1.39 -6.21
CA ALA A 12 36.38 2.72 -5.78
C ALA A 12 37.40 2.68 -4.64
N GLU A 13 38.40 3.56 -4.71
CA GLU A 13 39.37 3.77 -3.63
C GLU A 13 38.73 4.48 -2.43
N VAL A 14 38.99 3.94 -1.24
CA VAL A 14 38.61 4.51 0.06
C VAL A 14 39.73 4.37 1.06
N SER A 15 39.67 5.08 2.18
CA SER A 15 40.68 4.97 3.22
C SER A 15 40.75 3.54 3.79
N PRO A 16 41.92 3.05 4.20
CA PRO A 16 42.07 1.70 4.74
C PRO A 16 41.16 1.38 5.93
N PRO A 17 40.92 2.28 6.90
CA PRO A 17 39.98 2.01 7.98
C PRO A 17 38.54 1.82 7.48
N PHE A 18 38.13 2.57 6.46
CA PHE A 18 36.79 2.45 5.91
C PHE A 18 36.61 1.14 5.12
N ARG A 19 37.65 0.73 4.34
CA ARG A 19 37.65 -0.57 3.67
C ARG A 19 37.53 -1.71 4.68
N SER A 20 38.31 -1.67 5.74
CA SER A 20 38.26 -2.68 6.80
C SER A 20 36.88 -2.76 7.48
N ALA A 21 36.17 -1.63 7.63
CA ALA A 21 34.83 -1.63 8.16
C ALA A 21 33.83 -2.31 7.19
N ILE A 22 33.94 -2.06 5.89
CA ILE A 22 33.12 -2.71 4.85
C ILE A 22 33.37 -4.23 4.87
N ASP A 23 34.62 -4.65 4.86
CA ASP A 23 34.99 -6.07 4.85
C ASP A 23 34.48 -6.79 6.10
N ASN A 24 34.51 -6.13 7.26
CA ASN A 24 33.93 -6.65 8.49
C ASN A 24 32.39 -6.82 8.39
N ILE A 25 31.70 -5.86 7.78
CA ILE A 25 30.25 -5.97 7.58
C ILE A 25 29.93 -7.13 6.64
N LYS A 26 30.64 -7.23 5.51
CA LYS A 26 30.47 -8.31 4.54
C LYS A 26 30.72 -9.71 5.14
N SER A 27 31.78 -9.86 5.94
CA SER A 27 32.08 -11.13 6.59
C SER A 27 30.96 -11.57 7.54
N ARG A 28 30.41 -10.64 8.33
CA ARG A 28 29.30 -10.95 9.25
C ARG A 28 28.01 -11.34 8.54
N LEU A 29 27.71 -10.72 7.39
CA LEU A 29 26.57 -11.10 6.55
C LEU A 29 26.72 -12.52 5.94
N SER A 30 27.93 -13.06 5.90
CA SER A 30 28.18 -14.36 5.28
C SER A 30 27.98 -15.55 6.23
N ASP A 31 28.29 -15.36 7.52
CA ASP A 31 28.50 -16.48 8.43
C ASP A 31 27.42 -16.62 9.50
N ASP A 32 26.84 -15.49 9.97
CA ASP A 32 26.01 -15.51 11.17
C ASP A 32 24.58 -14.94 10.97
N THR A 33 24.33 -14.16 9.94
CA THR A 33 23.05 -13.46 9.79
C THR A 33 22.80 -12.98 8.35
N ASP A 34 21.53 -13.05 7.96
CA ASP A 34 21.05 -12.52 6.67
C ASP A 34 20.88 -10.99 6.69
N TYR A 35 21.00 -10.35 7.86
CA TYR A 35 20.85 -8.90 8.03
C TYR A 35 21.86 -8.35 9.04
N TYR A 36 22.72 -7.43 8.61
CA TYR A 36 23.66 -6.76 9.48
C TYR A 36 23.97 -5.33 9.00
N SER A 37 24.00 -4.40 9.94
CA SER A 37 24.42 -3.00 9.71
C SER A 37 23.67 -2.30 8.54
N GLY A 38 22.38 -2.61 8.37
CA GLY A 38 21.55 -2.00 7.33
C GLY A 38 21.65 -2.69 5.97
N TRP A 39 22.22 -3.88 5.89
CA TRP A 39 22.32 -4.69 4.69
C TRP A 39 21.67 -6.07 4.88
N GLU A 40 21.02 -6.52 3.84
CA GLU A 40 20.47 -7.87 3.70
C GLU A 40 21.34 -8.67 2.75
N LYS A 41 21.54 -9.96 3.02
CA LYS A 41 22.20 -10.87 2.11
C LYS A 41 21.24 -11.98 1.67
N ALA A 42 21.20 -12.23 0.38
CA ALA A 42 20.50 -13.35 -0.23
C ALA A 42 21.41 -13.93 -1.33
N ASP A 43 21.81 -15.16 -1.17
CA ASP A 43 22.78 -15.81 -2.05
C ASP A 43 24.10 -15.02 -2.16
N ASP A 44 24.48 -14.63 -3.38
CA ASP A 44 25.65 -13.82 -3.70
C ASP A 44 25.36 -12.29 -3.73
N MET A 45 24.14 -11.90 -3.39
CA MET A 45 23.71 -10.49 -3.48
C MET A 45 23.57 -9.86 -2.10
N ILE A 46 24.10 -8.65 -1.96
CA ILE A 46 23.94 -7.82 -0.77
C ILE A 46 23.15 -6.57 -1.17
N GLY A 47 22.13 -6.24 -0.40
CA GLY A 47 21.26 -5.12 -0.75
C GLY A 47 20.43 -4.58 0.41
N HIS A 48 19.62 -3.60 0.12
CA HIS A 48 18.60 -3.08 1.03
C HIS A 48 17.47 -2.39 0.25
N SER A 49 16.25 -2.57 0.73
CA SER A 49 15.08 -1.82 0.24
C SER A 49 14.81 -0.60 1.09
N GLY A 50 14.24 0.43 0.49
CA GLY A 50 13.76 1.62 1.19
C GLY A 50 12.34 1.97 0.75
N GLY A 51 11.51 2.37 1.70
CA GLY A 51 10.14 2.80 1.43
C GLY A 51 9.75 4.02 2.23
N THR A 52 9.07 4.95 1.56
CA THR A 52 8.38 6.08 2.17
C THR A 52 6.99 6.18 1.53
N PRO A 53 6.07 7.00 2.06
CA PRO A 53 4.73 7.12 1.46
C PRO A 53 4.69 7.42 -0.03
N ASN A 54 5.72 8.07 -0.57
CA ASN A 54 5.75 8.54 -1.96
C ASN A 54 6.90 7.97 -2.79
N TYR A 55 7.80 7.20 -2.19
CA TYR A 55 9.00 6.70 -2.87
C TYR A 55 9.32 5.29 -2.42
N SER A 56 9.84 4.50 -3.33
CA SER A 56 10.53 3.25 -3.00
C SER A 56 11.89 3.18 -3.68
N SER A 57 12.76 2.39 -3.09
CA SER A 57 14.11 2.21 -3.59
C SER A 57 14.60 0.80 -3.31
N ARG A 58 15.47 0.32 -4.16
CA ARG A 58 16.26 -0.89 -3.95
C ARG A 58 17.69 -0.63 -4.39
N ILE A 59 18.65 -0.99 -3.57
CA ILE A 59 20.05 -1.06 -3.92
C ILE A 59 20.51 -2.49 -3.71
N VAL A 60 21.21 -3.05 -4.69
CA VAL A 60 21.75 -4.41 -4.63
C VAL A 60 23.08 -4.41 -5.35
N PHE A 61 24.05 -5.17 -4.85
CA PHE A 61 25.31 -5.43 -5.52
C PHE A 61 25.72 -6.89 -5.29
N SER A 62 26.45 -7.45 -6.27
CA SER A 62 27.10 -8.76 -6.13
C SER A 62 28.47 -8.59 -5.49
N ASP A 63 28.82 -9.51 -4.62
CA ASP A 63 30.16 -9.55 -4.02
C ASP A 63 31.18 -10.19 -4.95
N ASN A 64 30.70 -10.96 -5.95
CA ASN A 64 31.53 -11.80 -6.82
C ASN A 64 31.62 -11.28 -8.27
N ASP A 65 30.66 -10.48 -8.75
CA ASP A 65 30.47 -10.21 -10.19
C ASP A 65 30.69 -8.74 -10.59
N ASP A 66 31.14 -7.87 -9.70
CA ASP A 66 31.26 -6.40 -9.93
C ASP A 66 29.98 -5.75 -10.48
N ILE A 67 28.81 -6.35 -10.15
CA ILE A 67 27.50 -5.86 -10.57
C ILE A 67 26.86 -5.14 -9.42
N GLY A 68 26.34 -3.94 -9.69
CA GLY A 68 25.51 -3.22 -8.74
C GLY A 68 24.40 -2.50 -9.43
N VAL A 69 23.20 -2.58 -8.85
CA VAL A 69 21.96 -1.95 -9.36
C VAL A 69 21.33 -1.12 -8.27
N CYS A 70 20.89 0.07 -8.63
CA CYS A 70 20.06 0.92 -7.77
C CYS A 70 18.84 1.38 -8.55
N VAL A 71 17.66 1.10 -8.01
CA VAL A 71 16.38 1.54 -8.54
C VAL A 71 15.76 2.52 -7.56
N LEU A 72 15.34 3.69 -8.04
CA LEU A 72 14.64 4.71 -7.30
C LEU A 72 13.32 5.00 -8.02
N THR A 73 12.21 4.95 -7.31
CA THR A 73 10.89 5.24 -7.86
C THR A 73 10.22 6.37 -7.07
N ASN A 74 9.39 7.14 -7.75
CA ASN A 74 8.56 8.19 -7.13
C ASN A 74 7.14 7.68 -6.80
N LEU A 75 7.02 6.41 -6.49
CA LEU A 75 5.80 5.74 -6.06
C LEU A 75 6.12 4.82 -4.88
N ASN A 76 5.15 4.62 -3.99
CA ASN A 76 5.24 3.61 -2.93
C ASN A 76 4.86 2.23 -3.50
N VAL A 77 5.79 1.60 -4.21
CA VAL A 77 5.61 0.33 -4.93
C VAL A 77 6.79 -0.62 -4.67
N SER A 78 7.05 -0.92 -3.41
CA SER A 78 8.24 -1.66 -2.97
C SER A 78 8.41 -3.00 -3.69
N ALA A 79 7.35 -3.81 -3.79
CA ALA A 79 7.42 -5.10 -4.46
C ALA A 79 7.72 -4.99 -5.96
N SER A 80 7.16 -3.98 -6.63
CA SER A 80 7.46 -3.69 -8.04
C SER A 80 8.91 -3.20 -8.21
N THR A 81 9.38 -2.36 -7.29
CA THR A 81 10.75 -1.83 -7.29
C THR A 81 11.77 -2.95 -7.08
N ASP A 82 11.52 -3.85 -6.13
CA ASP A 82 12.38 -5.01 -5.86
C ASP A 82 12.40 -5.97 -7.05
N SER A 83 11.25 -6.29 -7.62
CA SER A 83 11.20 -7.19 -8.79
C SER A 83 11.83 -6.57 -10.04
N LEU A 84 11.72 -5.26 -10.23
CA LEU A 84 12.40 -4.56 -11.31
C LEU A 84 13.92 -4.62 -11.12
N CYS A 85 14.40 -4.38 -9.91
CA CYS A 85 15.83 -4.46 -9.58
C CYS A 85 16.37 -5.87 -9.84
N ASN A 86 15.68 -6.90 -9.38
CA ASN A 86 16.06 -8.30 -9.61
C ASN A 86 16.02 -8.66 -11.11
N GLY A 87 15.00 -8.20 -11.84
CA GLY A 87 14.93 -8.41 -13.28
C GLY A 87 16.10 -7.79 -14.05
N ILE A 88 16.55 -6.58 -13.65
CA ILE A 88 17.75 -5.95 -14.23
C ILE A 88 18.99 -6.81 -13.97
N ILE A 89 19.16 -7.31 -12.74
CA ILE A 89 20.27 -8.20 -12.38
C ILE A 89 20.24 -9.47 -13.21
N ASP A 90 19.06 -10.08 -13.38
CA ASP A 90 18.90 -11.29 -14.19
C ASP A 90 19.30 -11.08 -15.65
N ILE A 91 18.86 -9.96 -16.24
CA ILE A 91 19.23 -9.60 -17.62
C ILE A 91 20.76 -9.38 -17.73
N VAL A 92 21.38 -8.68 -16.79
CA VAL A 92 22.82 -8.45 -16.77
C VAL A 92 23.59 -9.76 -16.64
N LYS A 93 23.06 -10.72 -15.86
CA LYS A 93 23.63 -12.07 -15.72
C LYS A 93 23.24 -13.02 -16.88
N GLY A 94 22.60 -12.51 -17.94
CA GLY A 94 22.20 -13.31 -19.11
C GLY A 94 21.00 -14.25 -18.87
N ARG A 95 20.23 -14.01 -17.81
CA ARG A 95 19.00 -14.74 -17.47
C ARG A 95 17.76 -14.01 -17.98
N ASP A 96 16.60 -14.69 -17.95
CA ASP A 96 15.31 -14.02 -18.20
C ASP A 96 15.00 -13.06 -17.04
N GLY A 97 14.74 -11.80 -17.32
CA GLY A 97 14.42 -10.78 -16.32
C GLY A 97 13.09 -10.97 -15.59
N GLY A 98 12.35 -12.02 -15.93
CA GLY A 98 11.10 -12.36 -15.27
C GLY A 98 9.98 -11.32 -15.45
N ARG A 99 8.96 -11.39 -14.59
CA ARG A 99 7.85 -10.44 -14.56
C ARG A 99 7.94 -9.54 -13.35
N ILE A 100 7.62 -8.26 -13.55
CA ILE A 100 7.48 -7.32 -12.42
C ILE A 100 6.25 -7.73 -11.59
N SER A 101 6.42 -7.90 -10.30
CA SER A 101 5.34 -8.22 -9.38
C SER A 101 4.43 -7.02 -9.15
N ASN A 102 3.14 -7.31 -8.97
CA ASN A 102 2.19 -6.27 -8.58
C ASN A 102 2.41 -5.89 -7.11
N ASP A 103 2.39 -4.59 -6.85
CA ASP A 103 2.42 -4.06 -5.51
C ASP A 103 1.05 -4.20 -4.83
N VAL A 104 1.07 -4.45 -3.53
CA VAL A 104 -0.16 -4.58 -2.72
C VAL A 104 -1.01 -3.31 -2.77
N TRP A 105 -0.41 -2.13 -2.87
CA TRP A 105 -1.12 -0.87 -2.98
C TRP A 105 -1.90 -0.73 -4.29
N THR A 106 -1.37 -1.26 -5.39
CA THR A 106 -2.09 -1.32 -6.68
C THR A 106 -3.35 -2.18 -6.55
N VAL A 107 -3.26 -3.32 -5.86
CA VAL A 107 -4.42 -4.18 -5.61
C VAL A 107 -5.44 -3.46 -4.71
N PHE A 108 -4.99 -2.80 -3.66
CA PHE A 108 -5.87 -2.01 -2.79
C PHE A 108 -6.54 -0.85 -3.53
N ASP A 109 -5.81 -0.16 -4.41
CA ASP A 109 -6.38 0.93 -5.19
C ASP A 109 -7.51 0.44 -6.11
N ILE A 110 -7.34 -0.71 -6.76
CA ILE A 110 -8.38 -1.35 -7.57
C ILE A 110 -9.60 -1.72 -6.70
N VAL A 111 -9.39 -2.32 -5.53
CA VAL A 111 -10.46 -2.72 -4.62
C VAL A 111 -11.24 -1.50 -4.11
N PHE A 112 -10.55 -0.46 -3.64
CA PHE A 112 -11.19 0.74 -3.10
C PHE A 112 -11.83 1.60 -4.18
N SER A 113 -11.28 1.66 -5.38
CA SER A 113 -11.91 2.29 -6.54
C SER A 113 -13.20 1.58 -6.93
N SER A 114 -13.18 0.24 -6.94
CA SER A 114 -14.37 -0.56 -7.20
C SER A 114 -15.45 -0.35 -6.12
N MET A 115 -15.05 -0.30 -4.86
CA MET A 115 -15.94 -0.01 -3.74
C MET A 115 -16.56 1.39 -3.88
N THR A 116 -15.77 2.38 -4.24
CA THR A 116 -16.25 3.75 -4.50
C THR A 116 -17.29 3.77 -5.64
N LEU A 117 -17.02 3.08 -6.73
CA LEU A 117 -17.95 2.98 -7.87
C LEU A 117 -19.27 2.30 -7.46
N VAL A 118 -19.20 1.21 -6.70
CA VAL A 118 -20.39 0.52 -6.17
C VAL A 118 -21.19 1.45 -5.25
N SER A 119 -20.54 2.23 -4.38
CA SER A 119 -21.20 3.25 -3.54
C SER A 119 -21.88 4.32 -4.38
N ILE A 120 -21.27 4.85 -5.43
CA ILE A 120 -21.89 5.83 -6.33
C ILE A 120 -23.17 5.26 -6.96
N ILE A 121 -23.11 4.00 -7.44
CA ILE A 121 -24.27 3.32 -8.00
C ILE A 121 -25.35 3.14 -6.92
N LEU A 122 -24.96 2.74 -5.71
CA LEU A 122 -25.87 2.57 -4.58
C LEU A 122 -26.55 3.88 -4.19
N PHE A 123 -25.78 4.99 -4.15
CA PHE A 123 -26.33 6.31 -3.87
C PHE A 123 -27.48 6.66 -4.81
N ALA A 124 -27.32 6.41 -6.11
CA ALA A 124 -28.38 6.60 -7.10
C ALA A 124 -29.53 5.57 -6.90
N ALA A 125 -29.21 4.30 -6.65
CA ALA A 125 -30.20 3.24 -6.49
C ALA A 125 -31.07 3.44 -5.24
N VAL A 126 -30.56 4.07 -4.18
CA VAL A 126 -31.33 4.36 -2.95
C VAL A 126 -32.62 5.11 -3.29
N PHE A 127 -32.67 6.00 -4.31
CA PHE A 127 -33.91 6.66 -4.73
C PHE A 127 -34.96 5.70 -5.26
N LEU A 128 -34.61 4.57 -5.81
CA LEU A 128 -35.52 3.57 -6.39
C LEU A 128 -36.03 2.55 -5.36
N ILE A 129 -35.31 2.37 -4.25
CA ILE A 129 -35.67 1.38 -3.22
C ILE A 129 -36.89 1.84 -2.45
N ARG A 130 -37.99 1.11 -2.58
CA ARG A 130 -39.27 1.40 -1.90
C ARG A 130 -39.42 0.72 -0.54
N LYS A 131 -38.77 -0.43 -0.32
CA LYS A 131 -38.95 -1.26 0.88
C LYS A 131 -38.05 -0.75 2.02
N LYS A 132 -38.67 -0.33 3.14
CA LYS A 132 -37.98 0.25 4.31
C LYS A 132 -36.94 -0.71 4.91
N HIS A 133 -37.26 -2.00 5.02
CA HIS A 133 -36.35 -2.98 5.61
C HIS A 133 -35.06 -3.15 4.78
N ILE A 134 -35.11 -3.01 3.43
CA ILE A 134 -33.94 -3.06 2.58
C ILE A 134 -33.03 -1.86 2.89
N LEU A 135 -33.58 -0.65 3.00
CA LEU A 135 -32.81 0.54 3.34
C LEU A 135 -32.12 0.42 4.70
N ILE A 136 -32.85 -0.08 5.72
CA ILE A 136 -32.28 -0.30 7.06
C ILE A 136 -31.15 -1.34 7.00
N PHE A 137 -31.39 -2.46 6.35
CA PHE A 137 -30.36 -3.51 6.20
C PHE A 137 -29.11 -2.98 5.49
N THR A 138 -29.28 -2.25 4.39
CA THR A 138 -28.18 -1.64 3.65
C THR A 138 -27.40 -0.66 4.54
N ALA A 139 -28.06 0.21 5.29
CA ALA A 139 -27.39 1.13 6.21
C ALA A 139 -26.58 0.42 7.29
N ILE A 140 -27.13 -0.68 7.85
CA ILE A 140 -26.42 -1.50 8.84
C ILE A 140 -25.17 -2.14 8.22
N VAL A 141 -25.27 -2.71 7.03
CA VAL A 141 -24.12 -3.34 6.35
C VAL A 141 -23.04 -2.31 6.06
N LEU A 142 -23.39 -1.13 5.54
CA LEU A 142 -22.45 -0.05 5.27
C LEU A 142 -21.78 0.48 6.55
N ALA A 143 -22.56 0.63 7.64
CA ALA A 143 -22.03 1.05 8.92
C ALA A 143 -21.04 0.02 9.51
N LEU A 144 -21.37 -1.26 9.44
CA LEU A 144 -20.47 -2.33 9.86
C LEU A 144 -19.19 -2.35 9.03
N LEU A 145 -19.29 -2.21 7.72
CA LEU A 145 -18.13 -2.12 6.84
C LEU A 145 -17.23 -0.94 7.22
N LEU A 146 -17.79 0.24 7.41
CA LEU A 146 -17.05 1.44 7.79
C LEU A 146 -16.36 1.26 9.15
N ILE A 147 -17.07 0.73 10.15
CA ILE A 147 -16.51 0.45 11.48
C ILE A 147 -15.37 -0.55 11.39
N THR A 148 -15.55 -1.62 10.59
CA THR A 148 -14.50 -2.62 10.37
C THR A 148 -13.25 -1.98 9.78
N MET A 149 -13.38 -1.11 8.78
CA MET A 149 -12.25 -0.40 8.19
C MET A 149 -11.54 0.51 9.20
N ILE A 150 -12.31 1.27 10.01
CA ILE A 150 -11.76 2.17 11.03
C ILE A 150 -10.97 1.42 12.11
N ILE A 151 -11.40 0.21 12.48
CA ILE A 151 -10.75 -0.60 13.53
C ILE A 151 -9.61 -1.43 12.94
N LEU A 152 -9.82 -2.07 11.79
CA LEU A 152 -8.91 -3.07 11.25
C LEU A 152 -7.64 -2.44 10.66
N PHE A 153 -7.76 -1.31 9.97
CA PHE A 153 -6.59 -0.69 9.33
C PHE A 153 -5.51 -0.25 10.32
N PRO A 154 -5.81 0.45 11.44
CA PRO A 154 -4.81 0.75 12.45
C PRO A 154 -4.11 -0.49 13.02
N VAL A 155 -4.83 -1.60 13.16
CA VAL A 155 -4.27 -2.86 13.65
C VAL A 155 -3.34 -3.50 12.62
N ILE A 156 -3.77 -3.60 11.35
CA ILE A 156 -2.98 -4.21 10.28
C ILE A 156 -1.69 -3.41 10.01
N TYR A 157 -1.80 -2.10 9.94
CA TYR A 157 -0.67 -1.23 9.59
C TYR A 157 0.15 -0.77 10.81
N SER A 158 -0.26 -1.13 12.04
CA SER A 158 0.37 -0.66 13.28
C SER A 158 0.61 0.87 13.30
N ALA A 159 -0.34 1.62 12.73
CA ALA A 159 -0.27 3.06 12.55
C ALA A 159 -1.61 3.73 12.85
N PRO A 160 -1.63 4.99 13.33
CA PRO A 160 -2.87 5.73 13.54
C PRO A 160 -3.67 5.88 12.23
N LEU A 161 -5.00 5.78 12.31
CA LEU A 161 -5.88 5.90 11.15
C LEU A 161 -5.61 7.18 10.33
N ARG A 162 -5.30 8.29 10.98
CA ARG A 162 -4.96 9.55 10.30
C ARG A 162 -3.76 9.40 9.38
N GLU A 163 -2.71 8.73 9.83
CA GLU A 163 -1.51 8.51 9.02
C GLU A 163 -1.81 7.58 7.86
N ILE A 164 -2.59 6.53 8.10
CA ILE A 164 -3.01 5.62 7.02
C ILE A 164 -3.76 6.39 5.94
N LEU A 165 -4.78 7.19 6.31
CA LEU A 165 -5.63 7.86 5.34
C LEU A 165 -4.94 8.99 4.56
N PHE A 166 -4.02 9.73 5.20
CA PHE A 166 -3.44 10.93 4.60
C PHE A 166 -2.00 10.77 4.11
N ILE A 167 -1.33 9.68 4.49
CA ILE A 167 0.08 9.49 4.16
C ILE A 167 0.29 8.21 3.34
N TRP A 168 -0.30 7.08 3.74
CA TRP A 168 0.02 5.77 3.17
C TRP A 168 -1.00 5.26 2.15
N ALA A 169 -2.27 5.51 2.38
CA ALA A 169 -3.34 4.92 1.58
C ALA A 169 -3.55 5.62 0.23
N PRO A 170 -3.99 4.87 -0.79
CA PRO A 170 -4.42 5.48 -2.04
C PRO A 170 -5.64 6.38 -1.83
N ALA A 171 -5.75 7.44 -2.63
CA ALA A 171 -6.88 8.38 -2.54
C ALA A 171 -8.25 7.70 -2.70
N SER A 172 -8.30 6.56 -3.39
CA SER A 172 -9.49 5.71 -3.55
C SER A 172 -10.05 5.19 -2.22
N LEU A 173 -9.20 4.90 -1.22
CA LEU A 173 -9.65 4.50 0.11
C LEU A 173 -10.43 5.62 0.78
N VAL A 174 -9.87 6.83 0.78
CA VAL A 174 -10.52 8.02 1.38
C VAL A 174 -11.83 8.33 0.65
N GLY A 175 -11.80 8.31 -0.69
CA GLY A 175 -12.97 8.50 -1.53
C GLY A 175 -14.07 7.48 -1.23
N GLY A 176 -13.71 6.20 -1.11
CA GLY A 176 -14.63 5.11 -0.77
C GLY A 176 -15.27 5.29 0.61
N MET A 177 -14.50 5.63 1.63
CA MET A 177 -15.04 5.89 2.97
C MET A 177 -15.99 7.09 3.00
N ILE A 178 -15.67 8.17 2.29
CA ILE A 178 -16.55 9.35 2.15
C ILE A 178 -17.86 8.95 1.47
N MET A 179 -17.80 8.17 0.39
CA MET A 179 -19.01 7.73 -0.32
C MET A 179 -19.88 6.81 0.54
N ILE A 180 -19.30 5.89 1.30
CA ILE A 180 -20.06 5.06 2.27
C ILE A 180 -20.75 5.94 3.32
N CYS A 181 -20.10 6.95 3.86
CA CYS A 181 -20.71 7.91 4.78
C CYS A 181 -21.88 8.65 4.11
N ALA A 182 -21.72 9.11 2.87
CA ALA A 182 -22.75 9.78 2.10
C ALA A 182 -23.97 8.86 1.87
N ASP A 183 -23.75 7.58 1.54
CA ASP A 183 -24.81 6.59 1.39
C ASP A 183 -25.62 6.40 2.69
N ILE A 184 -24.93 6.24 3.82
CA ILE A 184 -25.57 6.09 5.14
C ILE A 184 -26.43 7.33 5.45
N ILE A 185 -25.87 8.53 5.29
CA ILE A 185 -26.58 9.79 5.51
C ILE A 185 -27.80 9.89 4.60
N HIS A 186 -27.65 9.59 3.31
CA HIS A 186 -28.74 9.61 2.35
C HIS A 186 -29.87 8.65 2.74
N ILE A 187 -29.54 7.43 3.13
CA ILE A 187 -30.53 6.44 3.60
C ILE A 187 -31.25 6.95 4.85
N CYS A 188 -30.52 7.50 5.83
CA CYS A 188 -31.10 8.04 7.06
C CYS A 188 -32.08 9.18 6.78
N ILE A 189 -31.70 10.13 5.94
CA ILE A 189 -32.57 11.26 5.51
C ILE A 189 -33.84 10.71 4.88
N ARG A 190 -33.70 9.75 3.97
CA ARG A 190 -34.86 9.17 3.28
C ARG A 190 -35.80 8.40 4.21
N LEU A 191 -35.28 7.68 5.18
CA LEU A 191 -36.08 7.01 6.21
C LEU A 191 -36.82 8.01 7.10
N PHE A 192 -36.16 9.09 7.48
CA PHE A 192 -36.77 10.20 8.28
C PHE A 192 -37.90 10.89 7.54
N LEU A 193 -37.72 11.30 6.28
CA LEU A 193 -38.75 11.92 5.48
C LEU A 193 -39.97 11.02 5.29
N ARG A 194 -39.76 9.70 5.11
CA ARG A 194 -40.87 8.73 5.02
C ARG A 194 -41.69 8.64 6.30
N LYS A 195 -41.00 8.68 7.46
CA LYS A 195 -41.68 8.67 8.75
C LYS A 195 -42.57 9.89 8.92
N ASN A 196 -42.04 11.08 8.66
CA ASN A 196 -42.80 12.34 8.81
C ASN A 196 -44.03 12.38 7.89
N ASN A 197 -43.92 11.93 6.65
CA ASN A 197 -45.05 11.87 5.73
C ASN A 197 -46.12 10.86 6.19
N ALA A 198 -45.72 9.76 6.82
CA ALA A 198 -46.67 8.78 7.37
C ALA A 198 -47.42 9.32 8.59
N ASP A 199 -46.74 10.08 9.45
CA ASP A 199 -47.33 10.70 10.64
C ASP A 199 -48.27 11.86 10.27
N SER A 200 -47.89 12.71 9.29
CA SER A 200 -48.74 13.78 8.76
C SER A 200 -50.05 13.26 8.14
N ASN A 201 -49.99 12.13 7.42
CA ASN A 201 -51.18 11.51 6.83
C ASN A 201 -52.12 10.88 7.87
N LYS A 202 -51.64 10.57 9.07
CA LYS A 202 -52.48 10.08 10.18
C LYS A 202 -53.22 11.22 10.89
N THR A 203 -52.55 12.34 11.10
CA THR A 203 -53.13 13.51 11.79
C THR A 203 -54.12 14.29 10.92
N GLY A 204 -54.03 14.22 9.60
CA GLY A 204 -54.96 14.89 8.68
C GLY A 204 -56.25 14.11 8.36
N ARG A 205 -56.47 12.90 8.94
CA ARG A 205 -57.64 12.05 8.76
C ARG A 205 -58.52 11.90 10.03
N GLY A 206 -58.23 12.63 11.07
CA GLY A 206 -59.06 12.79 12.28
C GLY A 206 -59.79 14.11 12.29
#